data_ba681eecf8c331957ea98b693de4b27c
#
_entry.id   ba681eecf8c331957ea98b693de4b27c
#
_cell.length_a   1.000
_cell.length_b   1.000
_cell.length_c   1.000
_cell.angle_alpha   90.00
_cell.angle_beta   90.00
_cell.angle_gamma   90.00
#
_symmetry.space_group_name_H-M   'P 1'
#
loop_
_entity.id
_entity.type
_entity.pdbx_description
1 polymer ?
#
loop_
_entity_poly.entity_id
_entity_poly.type
_entity_poly.pdbx_seq_one_letter_code
_entity_poly.pdbx_strand_id
1 'polypeptide(L)'
;RISITDRCNLYCTYCRPDHEEMLSHGEILRYEEILRVCKILTTLGIDKFKITGGEPLVRKGCSDFIRELKKMDGVNKVTLTTNGILLSKDLVKLAEAGVDGINISLDFMDQEKYKKITGFDGYKQVISVINKAVNIGLNIKINVVLTERTTMEDIQKFIDYMKDHKICIRFIEQMPLGNKKTTIALTRNE
;
A
#
# COMPACT_ATOMS: atom_id res chain seq x y z
N ARG A 1 -4.13 11.33 4.16
CA ARG A 1 -3.15 10.51 3.42
C ARG A 1 -1.93 11.38 3.11
N ILE A 2 -0.74 10.84 3.32
CA ILE A 2 0.54 11.52 3.05
C ILE A 2 1.33 10.63 2.08
N SER A 3 1.64 11.17 0.91
CA SER A 3 2.60 10.57 -0.04
C SER A 3 3.99 11.07 0.33
N ILE A 4 4.91 10.14 0.67
CA ILE A 4 6.26 10.47 1.11
C ILE A 4 7.31 10.36 -0.01
N THR A 5 6.94 9.80 -1.15
CA THR A 5 7.80 9.65 -2.34
C THR A 5 6.94 9.38 -3.56
N ASP A 6 7.40 9.77 -4.72
CA ASP A 6 6.86 9.41 -6.04
C ASP A 6 7.48 8.12 -6.61
N ARG A 7 8.59 7.65 -6.02
CA ARG A 7 9.36 6.49 -6.47
C ARG A 7 8.69 5.18 -6.09
N CYS A 8 8.72 4.22 -7.00
CA CYS A 8 8.21 2.87 -6.79
C CYS A 8 9.17 1.84 -7.42
N ASN A 9 9.26 0.68 -6.81
CA ASN A 9 10.03 -0.46 -7.33
C ASN A 9 9.21 -1.42 -8.21
N LEU A 10 7.95 -1.08 -8.50
CA LEU A 10 7.07 -1.79 -9.43
C LEU A 10 6.61 -0.87 -10.58
N TYR A 11 6.18 -1.48 -11.69
CA TYR A 11 5.68 -0.80 -12.90
C TYR A 11 4.28 -1.30 -13.25
N CYS A 12 3.33 -1.17 -12.31
CA CYS A 12 1.97 -1.66 -12.52
C CYS A 12 1.31 -0.98 -13.72
N THR A 13 0.73 -1.78 -14.62
CA THR A 13 0.22 -1.35 -15.92
C THR A 13 -0.88 -0.29 -15.85
N TYR A 14 -1.58 -0.19 -14.72
CA TYR A 14 -2.66 0.79 -14.52
C TYR A 14 -2.24 2.00 -13.67
N CYS A 15 -1.04 1.96 -13.05
CA CYS A 15 -0.68 2.93 -12.00
C CYS A 15 0.17 4.08 -12.50
N ARG A 16 1.10 3.85 -13.43
CA ARG A 16 1.99 4.87 -13.96
C ARG A 16 1.62 5.26 -15.39
N PRO A 17 1.43 6.54 -15.66
CA PRO A 17 1.48 7.06 -17.02
C PRO A 17 2.89 6.85 -17.59
N ASP A 18 2.97 6.51 -18.87
CA ASP A 18 4.23 6.48 -19.58
C ASP A 18 4.83 7.91 -19.58
N HIS A 19 6.10 8.05 -19.19
CA HIS A 19 6.87 9.31 -19.20
C HIS A 19 6.61 10.33 -18.06
N GLU A 20 6.17 9.94 -16.88
CA GLU A 20 6.21 10.86 -15.74
C GLU A 20 7.67 11.12 -15.29
N GLU A 21 8.10 12.38 -15.35
CA GLU A 21 9.35 12.80 -14.74
C GLU A 21 9.23 12.71 -13.22
N MET A 22 10.20 12.01 -12.59
CA MET A 22 10.25 11.92 -11.14
C MET A 22 10.76 13.23 -10.56
N LEU A 23 10.18 13.62 -9.43
CA LEU A 23 10.65 14.77 -8.66
C LEU A 23 12.13 14.61 -8.29
N SER A 24 12.88 15.70 -8.31
CA SER A 24 14.22 15.73 -7.76
C SER A 24 14.19 15.54 -6.22
N HIS A 25 15.30 15.12 -5.64
CA HIS A 25 15.37 14.95 -4.19
C HIS A 25 15.05 16.24 -3.40
N GLY A 26 15.34 17.42 -3.97
CA GLY A 26 15.07 18.70 -3.33
C GLY A 26 13.59 19.11 -3.34
N GLU A 27 12.79 18.53 -4.22
CA GLU A 27 11.35 18.82 -4.33
C GLU A 27 10.50 17.92 -3.41
N ILE A 28 11.09 16.85 -2.87
CA ILE A 28 10.41 15.97 -1.92
C ILE A 28 10.69 16.44 -0.52
N LEU A 29 9.65 16.77 0.26
CA LEU A 29 9.76 17.18 1.66
C LEU A 29 10.56 16.16 2.48
N ARG A 30 11.43 16.64 3.36
CA ARG A 30 12.13 15.81 4.34
C ARG A 30 11.17 15.30 5.40
N TYR A 31 11.50 14.23 6.10
CA TYR A 31 10.64 13.67 7.14
C TYR A 31 10.33 14.66 8.26
N GLU A 32 11.31 15.50 8.63
CA GLU A 32 11.14 16.53 9.65
C GLU A 32 10.12 17.59 9.22
N GLU A 33 10.09 17.94 7.95
CA GLU A 33 9.12 18.87 7.39
C GLU A 33 7.72 18.27 7.38
N ILE A 34 7.60 16.98 6.96
CA ILE A 34 6.34 16.24 7.01
C ILE A 34 5.82 16.12 8.44
N LEU A 35 6.68 15.81 9.43
CA LEU A 35 6.31 15.75 10.84
C LEU A 35 5.81 17.11 11.35
N ARG A 36 6.44 18.21 10.94
CA ARG A 36 5.97 19.57 11.28
C ARG A 36 4.57 19.84 10.72
N VAL A 37 4.32 19.45 9.47
CA VAL A 37 2.98 19.55 8.88
C VAL A 37 1.98 18.68 9.65
N CYS A 38 2.33 17.43 10.00
CA CYS A 38 1.49 16.55 10.78
C CYS A 38 1.13 17.16 12.14
N LYS A 39 2.08 17.80 12.81
CA LYS A 39 1.84 18.48 14.09
C LYS A 39 0.83 19.62 13.97
N ILE A 40 0.88 20.39 12.89
CA ILE A 40 -0.13 21.42 12.62
C ILE A 40 -1.50 20.77 12.37
N LEU A 41 -1.53 19.68 11.59
CA LEU A 41 -2.77 18.98 11.30
C LEU A 41 -3.44 18.38 12.55
N THR A 42 -2.66 17.94 13.55
CA THR A 42 -3.23 17.47 14.83
C THR A 42 -3.91 18.59 15.60
N THR A 43 -3.41 19.82 15.57
CA THR A 43 -4.10 20.97 16.20
C THR A 43 -5.43 21.31 15.53
N LEU A 44 -5.62 20.87 14.27
CA LEU A 44 -6.86 21.00 13.51
C LEU A 44 -7.80 19.79 13.67
N GLY A 45 -7.49 18.86 14.58
CA GLY A 45 -8.30 17.69 14.87
C GLY A 45 -8.07 16.48 13.94
N ILE A 46 -7.02 16.48 13.10
CA ILE A 46 -6.66 15.34 12.27
C ILE A 46 -5.77 14.41 13.10
N ASP A 47 -6.32 13.25 13.47
CA ASP A 47 -5.69 12.26 14.35
C ASP A 47 -5.28 10.96 13.64
N LYS A 48 -5.62 10.79 12.35
CA LYS A 48 -5.38 9.56 11.59
C LYS A 48 -4.59 9.83 10.33
N PHE A 49 -3.44 9.19 10.23
CA PHE A 49 -2.53 9.34 9.11
C PHE A 49 -2.37 8.03 8.34
N LYS A 50 -2.43 8.12 7.03
CA LYS A 50 -2.11 7.00 6.14
C LYS A 50 -0.88 7.35 5.32
N ILE A 51 0.18 6.61 5.51
CA ILE A 51 1.44 6.78 4.80
C ILE A 51 1.39 5.97 3.51
N THR A 52 1.76 6.60 2.43
CA THR A 52 1.79 6.06 1.07
C THR A 52 2.87 6.76 0.25
N GLY A 53 2.84 6.59 -1.07
CA GLY A 53 3.75 7.22 -2.02
C GLY A 53 3.54 6.61 -3.39
N GLY A 54 4.61 6.52 -4.17
CA GLY A 54 4.76 5.42 -5.10
C GLY A 54 4.83 4.13 -4.27
N GLU A 55 6.04 3.76 -3.79
CA GLU A 55 6.18 2.75 -2.74
C GLU A 55 6.91 3.37 -1.54
N PRO A 56 6.27 3.53 -0.38
CA PRO A 56 6.87 4.23 0.76
C PRO A 56 8.13 3.55 1.31
N LEU A 57 8.23 2.23 1.22
CA LEU A 57 9.38 1.48 1.73
C LEU A 57 10.64 1.58 0.85
N VAL A 58 10.57 2.17 -0.34
CA VAL A 58 11.78 2.52 -1.10
C VAL A 58 12.48 3.75 -0.50
N ARG A 59 11.74 4.59 0.24
CA ARG A 59 12.31 5.74 0.92
C ARG A 59 12.95 5.30 2.24
N LYS A 60 14.28 5.36 2.31
CA LYS A 60 15.05 4.98 3.51
C LYS A 60 14.54 5.73 4.74
N GLY A 61 14.41 5.04 5.88
CA GLY A 61 13.94 5.61 7.14
C GLY A 61 12.42 5.71 7.30
N CYS A 62 11.62 5.09 6.41
CA CYS A 62 10.16 5.10 6.50
C CYS A 62 9.64 4.56 7.85
N SER A 63 10.18 3.46 8.37
CA SER A 63 9.80 2.90 9.66
C SER A 63 10.13 3.80 10.85
N ASP A 64 11.25 4.52 10.79
CA ASP A 64 11.63 5.50 11.82
C ASP A 64 10.71 6.73 11.78
N PHE A 65 10.38 7.21 10.58
CA PHE A 65 9.39 8.27 10.39
C PHE A 65 8.02 7.87 10.98
N ILE A 66 7.54 6.64 10.74
CA ILE A 66 6.28 6.14 11.31
C ILE A 66 6.37 6.11 12.84
N ARG A 67 7.50 5.69 13.41
CA ARG A 67 7.74 5.68 14.86
C ARG A 67 7.63 7.09 15.46
N GLU A 68 8.26 8.07 14.85
CA GLU A 68 8.20 9.45 15.33
C GLU A 68 6.79 10.05 15.18
N LEU A 69 6.11 9.74 14.10
CA LEU A 69 4.72 10.16 13.90
C LEU A 69 3.78 9.54 14.95
N LYS A 70 3.98 8.26 15.31
CA LYS A 70 3.18 7.57 16.36
C LYS A 70 3.39 8.14 17.76
N LYS A 71 4.56 8.69 18.06
CA LYS A 71 4.86 9.34 19.35
C LYS A 71 4.27 10.76 19.47
N MET A 72 3.80 11.33 18.37
CA MET A 72 3.31 12.71 18.34
C MET A 72 1.97 12.82 19.05
N ASP A 73 1.85 13.79 19.96
CA ASP A 73 0.60 14.09 20.64
C ASP A 73 -0.53 14.43 19.65
N GLY A 74 -1.70 13.85 19.87
CA GLY A 74 -2.85 14.01 19.00
C GLY A 74 -2.89 13.02 17.83
N VAL A 75 -1.87 12.19 17.63
CA VAL A 75 -1.87 11.12 16.61
C VAL A 75 -2.44 9.84 17.22
N ASN A 76 -3.62 9.46 16.77
CA ASN A 76 -4.33 8.28 17.25
C ASN A 76 -4.02 7.04 16.38
N LYS A 77 -3.94 7.23 15.05
CA LYS A 77 -3.78 6.10 14.12
C LYS A 77 -2.82 6.41 12.99
N VAL A 78 -1.85 5.50 12.77
CA VAL A 78 -0.94 5.53 11.62
C VAL A 78 -1.03 4.21 10.86
N THR A 79 -1.33 4.27 9.58
CA THR A 79 -1.37 3.10 8.69
C THR A 79 -0.44 3.28 7.51
N LEU A 80 0.09 2.16 7.01
CA LEU A 80 0.96 2.12 5.84
C LEU A 80 0.22 1.48 4.67
N THR A 81 0.44 1.98 3.44
CA THR A 81 0.04 1.30 2.20
C THR A 81 1.29 0.98 1.41
N THR A 82 1.51 -0.27 1.07
CA THR A 82 2.72 -0.79 0.41
C THR A 82 2.38 -1.88 -0.61
N ASN A 83 3.24 -2.10 -1.59
CA ASN A 83 3.15 -3.25 -2.49
C ASN A 83 3.69 -4.55 -1.87
N GLY A 84 4.27 -4.49 -0.68
CA GLY A 84 4.72 -5.65 0.09
C GLY A 84 6.11 -6.20 -0.27
N ILE A 85 6.71 -5.83 -1.40
CA ILE A 85 8.00 -6.40 -1.85
C ILE A 85 9.13 -6.13 -0.85
N LEU A 86 9.20 -4.92 -0.32
CA LEU A 86 10.26 -4.54 0.63
C LEU A 86 9.86 -4.77 2.10
N LEU A 87 8.59 -5.12 2.34
CA LEU A 87 8.01 -5.16 3.68
C LEU A 87 8.73 -6.14 4.62
N SER A 88 9.25 -7.26 4.13
CA SER A 88 9.93 -8.25 4.96
C SER A 88 11.16 -7.70 5.71
N LYS A 89 11.82 -6.70 5.15
CA LYS A 89 13.01 -6.06 5.74
C LYS A 89 12.66 -5.10 6.87
N ASP A 90 11.47 -4.50 6.81
CA ASP A 90 11.02 -3.49 7.76
C ASP A 90 9.89 -3.98 8.68
N LEU A 91 9.45 -5.23 8.53
CA LEU A 91 8.27 -5.77 9.22
C LEU A 91 8.37 -5.64 10.75
N VAL A 92 9.49 -6.07 11.33
CA VAL A 92 9.72 -5.99 12.78
C VAL A 92 9.80 -4.53 13.23
N LYS A 93 10.55 -3.69 12.51
CA LYS A 93 10.68 -2.26 12.81
C LYS A 93 9.34 -1.53 12.77
N LEU A 94 8.46 -1.89 11.82
CA LEU A 94 7.12 -1.32 11.71
C LEU A 94 6.22 -1.76 12.87
N ALA A 95 6.32 -3.03 13.30
CA ALA A 95 5.61 -3.52 14.48
C ALA A 95 6.07 -2.78 15.75
N GLU A 96 7.38 -2.66 15.95
CA GLU A 96 7.98 -1.90 17.07
C GLU A 96 7.68 -0.40 17.03
N ALA A 97 7.53 0.17 15.81
CA ALA A 97 7.10 1.55 15.62
C ALA A 97 5.62 1.78 15.98
N GLY A 98 4.86 0.71 16.24
CA GLY A 98 3.44 0.79 16.61
C GLY A 98 2.51 1.13 15.45
N VAL A 99 2.81 0.68 14.22
CA VAL A 99 1.90 0.86 13.08
C VAL A 99 0.57 0.17 13.35
N ASP A 100 -0.55 0.90 13.18
CA ASP A 100 -1.90 0.38 13.53
C ASP A 100 -2.49 -0.54 12.46
N GLY A 101 -1.85 -0.62 11.31
CA GLY A 101 -2.26 -1.53 10.25
C GLY A 101 -1.51 -1.28 8.94
N ILE A 102 -1.37 -2.34 8.16
CA ILE A 102 -0.70 -2.30 6.86
C ILE A 102 -1.69 -2.72 5.79
N ASN A 103 -1.84 -1.86 4.76
CA ASN A 103 -2.59 -2.19 3.57
C ASN A 103 -1.60 -2.66 2.51
N ILE A 104 -1.74 -3.88 2.05
CA ILE A 104 -0.86 -4.47 1.04
C ILE A 104 -1.63 -4.52 -0.28
N SER A 105 -1.05 -3.96 -1.34
CA SER A 105 -1.61 -4.02 -2.68
C SER A 105 -1.26 -5.36 -3.33
N LEU A 106 -2.30 -6.15 -3.68
CA LEU A 106 -2.15 -7.45 -4.32
C LEU A 106 -3.39 -7.71 -5.16
N ASP A 107 -3.29 -7.56 -6.48
CA ASP A 107 -4.45 -7.58 -7.37
C ASP A 107 -4.84 -8.98 -7.83
N PHE A 108 -3.95 -9.96 -7.73
CA PHE A 108 -4.21 -11.35 -8.12
C PHE A 108 -3.57 -12.35 -7.14
N MET A 109 -4.30 -13.41 -6.82
CA MET A 109 -3.81 -14.60 -6.11
C MET A 109 -3.28 -15.63 -7.12
N ASP A 110 -2.49 -15.15 -8.09
CA ASP A 110 -1.90 -15.93 -9.18
C ASP A 110 -0.57 -15.32 -9.58
N GLN A 111 0.50 -16.13 -9.65
CA GLN A 111 1.86 -15.65 -9.91
C GLN A 111 2.01 -15.01 -11.29
N GLU A 112 1.44 -15.63 -12.33
CA GLU A 112 1.59 -15.15 -13.70
C GLU A 112 0.77 -13.85 -13.93
N LYS A 113 -0.45 -13.80 -13.40
CA LYS A 113 -1.27 -12.57 -13.45
C LYS A 113 -0.63 -11.44 -12.66
N TYR A 114 -0.11 -11.74 -11.46
CA TYR A 114 0.63 -10.77 -10.64
C TYR A 114 1.83 -10.19 -11.41
N LYS A 115 2.67 -11.07 -11.96
CA LYS A 115 3.85 -10.67 -12.74
C LYS A 115 3.46 -9.81 -13.95
N LYS A 116 2.38 -10.18 -14.62
CA LYS A 116 1.87 -9.47 -15.80
C LYS A 116 1.41 -8.05 -15.49
N ILE A 117 0.76 -7.84 -14.32
CA ILE A 117 0.23 -6.53 -13.92
C ILE A 117 1.30 -5.63 -13.31
N THR A 118 2.23 -6.20 -12.53
CA THR A 118 3.24 -5.45 -11.76
C THR A 118 4.57 -5.29 -12.49
N GLY A 119 4.82 -6.08 -13.54
CA GLY A 119 6.12 -6.15 -14.21
C GLY A 119 7.21 -6.87 -13.40
N PHE A 120 6.86 -7.52 -12.27
CA PHE A 120 7.83 -8.11 -11.35
C PHE A 120 7.38 -9.48 -10.83
N ASP A 121 8.28 -10.46 -10.77
CA ASP A 121 8.00 -11.79 -10.23
C ASP A 121 8.18 -11.83 -8.70
N GLY A 122 7.27 -11.20 -7.99
CA GLY A 122 7.34 -11.04 -6.52
C GLY A 122 6.18 -11.68 -5.76
N TYR A 123 5.27 -12.39 -6.42
CA TYR A 123 4.05 -12.94 -5.81
C TYR A 123 4.33 -13.75 -4.53
N LYS A 124 5.25 -14.74 -4.61
CA LYS A 124 5.59 -15.61 -3.47
C LYS A 124 6.16 -14.80 -2.29
N GLN A 125 6.93 -13.77 -2.58
CA GLN A 125 7.50 -12.87 -1.57
C GLN A 125 6.41 -12.08 -0.84
N VAL A 126 5.42 -11.56 -1.58
CA VAL A 126 4.30 -10.81 -1.01
C VAL A 126 3.41 -11.73 -0.16
N ILE A 127 3.06 -12.93 -0.64
CA ILE A 127 2.28 -13.90 0.17
C ILE A 127 3.04 -14.29 1.43
N SER A 128 4.33 -14.58 1.33
CA SER A 128 5.16 -14.93 2.49
C SER A 128 5.16 -13.81 3.55
N VAL A 129 5.29 -12.55 3.15
CA VAL A 129 5.31 -11.45 4.10
C VAL A 129 3.94 -11.15 4.69
N ILE A 130 2.84 -11.34 3.94
CA ILE A 130 1.47 -11.26 4.48
C ILE A 130 1.30 -12.27 5.62
N ASN A 131 1.65 -13.53 5.39
CA ASN A 131 1.54 -14.58 6.40
C ASN A 131 2.39 -14.28 7.65
N LYS A 132 3.63 -13.81 7.46
CA LYS A 132 4.49 -13.39 8.57
C LYS A 132 3.89 -12.24 9.36
N ALA A 133 3.33 -11.24 8.68
CA ALA A 133 2.72 -10.08 9.32
C ALA A 133 1.48 -10.45 10.15
N VAL A 134 0.65 -11.35 9.64
CA VAL A 134 -0.52 -11.90 10.36
C VAL A 134 -0.06 -12.68 11.60
N ASN A 135 0.96 -13.53 11.45
CA ASN A 135 1.46 -14.37 12.56
C ASN A 135 2.04 -13.56 13.72
N ILE A 136 2.62 -12.38 13.46
CA ILE A 136 3.10 -11.48 14.51
C ILE A 136 2.01 -10.51 15.01
N GLY A 137 0.75 -10.71 14.61
CA GLY A 137 -0.40 -9.97 15.12
C GLY A 137 -0.64 -8.60 14.47
N LEU A 138 -0.01 -8.26 13.36
CA LEU A 138 -0.28 -7.02 12.65
C LEU A 138 -1.65 -7.05 11.95
N ASN A 139 -2.33 -5.91 11.99
CA ASN A 139 -3.60 -5.74 11.28
C ASN A 139 -3.35 -5.55 9.78
N ILE A 140 -3.59 -6.60 9.00
CA ILE A 140 -3.35 -6.61 7.55
C ILE A 140 -4.67 -6.42 6.80
N LYS A 141 -4.62 -5.54 5.78
CA LYS A 141 -5.67 -5.41 4.77
C LYS A 141 -5.05 -5.59 3.39
N ILE A 142 -5.69 -6.38 2.56
CA ILE A 142 -5.30 -6.52 1.15
C ILE A 142 -6.19 -5.60 0.32
N ASN A 143 -5.59 -4.73 -0.47
CA ASN A 143 -6.26 -3.92 -1.48
C ASN A 143 -6.12 -4.62 -2.82
N VAL A 144 -7.23 -4.88 -3.48
CA VAL A 144 -7.32 -5.54 -4.79
C VAL A 144 -7.95 -4.54 -5.76
N VAL A 145 -7.22 -4.07 -6.75
CA VAL A 145 -7.79 -3.25 -7.82
C VAL A 145 -8.44 -4.17 -8.84
N LEU A 146 -9.74 -3.99 -9.03
CA LEU A 146 -10.49 -4.70 -10.05
C LEU A 146 -10.19 -4.09 -11.41
N THR A 147 -9.57 -4.85 -12.28
CA THR A 147 -9.23 -4.47 -13.65
C THR A 147 -10.11 -5.21 -14.65
N GLU A 148 -10.07 -4.85 -15.92
CA GLU A 148 -10.73 -5.60 -17.00
C GLU A 148 -10.31 -7.09 -17.12
N ARG A 149 -9.18 -7.46 -16.46
CA ARG A 149 -8.65 -8.84 -16.45
C ARG A 149 -9.07 -9.62 -15.22
N THR A 150 -9.78 -9.00 -14.29
CA THR A 150 -10.23 -9.65 -13.06
C THR A 150 -11.47 -10.49 -13.36
N THR A 151 -11.45 -11.75 -12.98
CA THR A 151 -12.55 -12.71 -13.15
C THR A 151 -13.17 -13.05 -11.79
N MET A 152 -14.38 -13.66 -11.82
CA MET A 152 -15.02 -14.18 -10.59
C MET A 152 -14.15 -15.24 -9.90
N GLU A 153 -13.42 -16.06 -10.67
CA GLU A 153 -12.47 -17.02 -10.10
C GLU A 153 -11.35 -16.34 -9.32
N ASP A 154 -10.84 -15.19 -9.81
CA ASP A 154 -9.82 -14.40 -9.09
C ASP A 154 -10.39 -13.88 -7.77
N ILE A 155 -11.61 -13.38 -7.75
CA ILE A 155 -12.30 -12.92 -6.54
C ILE A 155 -12.47 -14.08 -5.56
N GLN A 156 -12.89 -15.26 -6.03
CA GLN A 156 -13.09 -16.42 -5.19
C GLN A 156 -11.79 -16.87 -4.49
N LYS A 157 -10.63 -16.81 -5.19
CA LYS A 157 -9.33 -17.10 -4.58
C LYS A 157 -9.02 -16.19 -3.39
N PHE A 158 -9.36 -14.90 -3.47
CA PHE A 158 -9.22 -13.96 -2.35
C PHE A 158 -10.17 -14.31 -1.19
N ILE A 159 -11.42 -14.65 -1.49
CA ILE A 159 -12.42 -15.03 -0.47
C ILE A 159 -11.94 -16.29 0.27
N ASP A 160 -11.45 -17.28 -0.46
CA ASP A 160 -10.96 -18.53 0.14
C ASP A 160 -9.71 -18.26 0.99
N TYR A 161 -8.78 -17.45 0.51
CA TYR A 161 -7.61 -17.07 1.30
C TYR A 161 -8.00 -16.32 2.60
N MET A 162 -9.04 -15.48 2.57
CA MET A 162 -9.53 -14.75 3.74
C MET A 162 -10.12 -15.68 4.81
N LYS A 163 -10.73 -16.82 4.42
CA LYS A 163 -11.33 -17.78 5.38
C LYS A 163 -10.28 -18.35 6.34
N ASP A 164 -9.06 -18.57 5.84
CA ASP A 164 -7.98 -19.19 6.59
C ASP A 164 -7.08 -18.16 7.32
N HIS A 165 -7.30 -16.86 7.09
CA HIS A 165 -6.44 -15.82 7.60
C HIS A 165 -7.26 -14.68 8.22
N LYS A 166 -6.81 -14.14 9.36
CA LYS A 166 -7.41 -12.94 9.99
C LYS A 166 -7.01 -11.67 9.25
N ILE A 167 -7.50 -11.50 8.03
CA ILE A 167 -7.25 -10.36 7.16
C ILE A 167 -8.55 -9.76 6.65
N CYS A 168 -8.49 -8.51 6.21
CA CYS A 168 -9.57 -7.84 5.50
C CYS A 168 -9.17 -7.67 4.04
N ILE A 169 -10.04 -8.04 3.11
CA ILE A 169 -9.83 -7.79 1.68
C ILE A 169 -10.75 -6.65 1.25
N ARG A 170 -10.21 -5.75 0.45
CA ARG A 170 -10.93 -4.62 -0.10
C ARG A 170 -10.78 -4.62 -1.61
N PHE A 171 -11.88 -4.86 -2.30
CA PHE A 171 -11.97 -4.68 -3.74
C PHE A 171 -12.17 -3.20 -4.05
N ILE A 172 -11.39 -2.69 -4.98
CA ILE A 172 -11.33 -1.28 -5.36
C ILE A 172 -11.52 -1.19 -6.86
N GLU A 173 -12.53 -0.45 -7.27
CA GLU A 173 -12.75 -0.15 -8.68
C GLU A 173 -11.56 0.62 -9.25
N GLN A 174 -11.08 0.21 -10.42
CA GLN A 174 -10.01 0.92 -11.12
C GLN A 174 -10.51 2.30 -11.56
N MET A 175 -9.87 3.35 -11.07
CA MET A 175 -10.13 4.72 -11.50
C MET A 175 -9.33 5.04 -12.76
N PRO A 176 -9.92 5.80 -13.72
CA PRO A 176 -9.17 6.28 -14.87
C PRO A 176 -8.08 7.24 -14.43
N LEU A 177 -6.84 6.98 -14.84
CA LEU A 177 -5.71 7.88 -14.65
C LEU A 177 -5.29 8.45 -16.01
N GLY A 178 -5.26 9.77 -16.09
CA GLY A 178 -4.96 10.47 -17.35
C GLY A 178 -6.03 10.25 -18.42
N ASN A 179 -5.62 10.09 -19.67
CA ASN A 179 -6.52 9.91 -20.82
C ASN A 179 -6.94 8.45 -21.07
N LYS A 180 -6.59 7.50 -20.19
CA LYS A 180 -6.96 6.09 -20.35
C LYS A 180 -8.42 5.88 -19.96
N LYS A 181 -9.25 5.44 -20.91
CA LYS A 181 -10.61 4.94 -20.62
C LYS A 181 -10.45 3.63 -19.84
N THR A 182 -11.06 3.53 -18.67
CA THR A 182 -11.17 2.26 -17.94
C THR A 182 -12.43 1.54 -18.36
N THR A 183 -12.28 0.30 -18.83
CA THR A 183 -13.39 -0.63 -19.01
C THR A 183 -13.45 -1.49 -17.75
N ILE A 184 -14.56 -1.40 -17.01
CA ILE A 184 -14.77 -2.21 -15.81
C ILE A 184 -15.36 -3.53 -16.27
N ALA A 185 -14.67 -4.64 -15.98
CA ALA A 185 -15.15 -5.98 -16.34
C ALA A 185 -16.29 -6.48 -15.43
N LEU A 186 -16.36 -5.93 -14.20
CA LEU A 186 -17.38 -6.29 -13.21
C LEU A 186 -18.15 -5.03 -12.81
N THR A 187 -19.45 -5.03 -13.06
CA THR A 187 -20.34 -3.94 -12.62
C THR A 187 -20.89 -4.23 -11.22
N ARG A 188 -21.34 -3.16 -10.53
CA ARG A 188 -21.93 -3.26 -9.17
C ARG A 188 -23.14 -4.20 -9.07
N ASN A 189 -23.71 -4.63 -10.19
CA ASN A 189 -24.91 -5.44 -10.27
C ASN A 189 -24.63 -6.93 -10.53
N GLU A 190 -23.38 -7.34 -10.59
CA GLU A 190 -22.91 -8.72 -10.66
C GLU A 190 -22.18 -9.11 -9.36
#